data_c91d3364e73d5da772bfb97e9e64448c
#
_entry.id   c91d3364e73d5da772bfb97e9e64448c
#
_cell.length_a   1.000
_cell.length_b   1.000
_cell.length_c   1.000
_cell.angle_alpha   90.00
_cell.angle_beta   90.00
_cell.angle_gamma   90.00
#
_symmetry.space_group_name_H-M   'P 1'
#
loop_
_entity.id
_entity.type
_entity.pdbx_description
1 polymer ?
#
loop_
_entity_poly.entity_id
_entity_poly.type
_entity_poly.pdbx_seq_one_letter_code
_entity_poly.pdbx_strand_id
1 'polypeptide(L)'
;MIASMQRPARRTSSSLLVLLLCVVMVAATSCANRQKGVEYEYLRLTVDGQETLGIAGKDKLIRAVVIYFHDAGDDEFAMTADEPHSAMTSALVNAGFAVVASKASGDAWGNSVSQRNYLYVGGTAAQHYRTESVFFLADGMGAIAAANLLATGPTVRVRGFAAINPIFNLKAVAPQYESTVARIYPSASIGSKNPMELPPTAFKFRDMRFYSNPDDPVVRSDANARAFAARFGSTSSISVVDCASKDGNASCYQGDDLVKWFAEQEKRS
;
A
#
# COMPACT_ATOMS: atom_id res chain seq x y z
N MET A 1 11.63 70.43 -66.06
CA MET A 1 11.09 70.45 -64.68
C MET A 1 10.06 69.33 -64.56
N ILE A 2 10.43 68.25 -63.95
CA ILE A 2 9.59 67.08 -63.80
C ILE A 2 9.38 66.85 -62.28
N ALA A 3 8.11 67.01 -61.84
CA ALA A 3 7.72 66.83 -60.45
C ALA A 3 7.52 65.36 -60.15
N SER A 4 8.24 64.87 -59.14
CA SER A 4 8.15 63.53 -58.61
C SER A 4 7.00 63.43 -57.58
N MET A 5 5.97 62.65 -57.93
CA MET A 5 4.89 62.29 -57.01
C MET A 5 5.31 61.04 -56.12
N GLN A 6 5.51 61.25 -54.86
CA GLN A 6 5.68 60.16 -53.87
C GLN A 6 4.30 59.70 -53.45
N ARG A 7 4.09 58.36 -53.52
CA ARG A 7 2.90 57.63 -52.91
C ARG A 7 3.13 57.31 -51.48
N PRO A 8 2.14 57.45 -50.61
CA PRO A 8 2.27 57.05 -49.23
C PRO A 8 2.13 55.52 -49.04
N ALA A 9 3.00 54.94 -48.26
CA ALA A 9 2.98 53.53 -47.90
C ALA A 9 1.83 53.19 -46.90
N ARG A 10 0.98 52.25 -47.28
CA ARG A 10 -0.03 51.67 -46.43
C ARG A 10 0.65 50.78 -45.32
N ARG A 11 0.65 51.26 -44.09
CA ARG A 11 0.88 50.46 -42.91
C ARG A 11 -0.46 50.12 -42.26
N THR A 12 -0.98 48.91 -42.50
CA THR A 12 -2.07 48.36 -41.70
C THR A 12 -2.02 46.85 -41.81
N SER A 13 -2.08 46.21 -40.70
CA SER A 13 -2.56 44.84 -40.39
C SER A 13 -1.65 43.85 -39.64
N SER A 14 -0.51 44.27 -39.10
CA SER A 14 0.22 43.33 -38.24
C SER A 14 -0.18 43.39 -36.76
N SER A 15 -0.78 44.48 -36.28
CA SER A 15 -1.11 44.65 -34.85
C SER A 15 -2.39 43.94 -34.42
N LEU A 16 -3.34 43.67 -35.32
CA LEU A 16 -4.58 42.95 -34.98
C LEU A 16 -4.35 41.44 -34.86
N LEU A 17 -3.42 40.88 -35.64
CA LEU A 17 -3.14 39.43 -35.59
C LEU A 17 -2.42 39.02 -34.31
N VAL A 18 -1.52 39.87 -33.78
CA VAL A 18 -0.82 39.63 -32.53
C VAL A 18 -1.76 39.69 -31.33
N LEU A 19 -2.73 40.60 -31.33
CA LEU A 19 -3.71 40.70 -30.23
C LEU A 19 -4.65 39.50 -30.21
N LEU A 20 -5.03 38.95 -31.35
CA LEU A 20 -5.88 37.75 -31.42
C LEU A 20 -5.16 36.47 -30.93
N LEU A 21 -3.86 36.34 -31.25
CA LEU A 21 -3.05 35.23 -30.77
C LEU A 21 -2.85 35.24 -29.22
N CYS A 22 -2.66 36.44 -28.62
CA CYS A 22 -2.53 36.58 -27.18
C CYS A 22 -3.84 36.22 -26.44
N VAL A 23 -5.00 36.58 -27.00
CA VAL A 23 -6.29 36.25 -26.40
C VAL A 23 -6.58 34.73 -26.45
N VAL A 24 -6.18 34.05 -27.52
CA VAL A 24 -6.35 32.60 -27.65
C VAL A 24 -5.41 31.85 -26.71
N MET A 25 -4.17 32.31 -26.45
CA MET A 25 -3.28 31.70 -25.49
C MET A 25 -3.74 31.90 -24.03
N VAL A 26 -4.34 33.02 -23.68
CA VAL A 26 -4.87 33.23 -22.32
C VAL A 26 -6.13 32.38 -22.06
N ALA A 27 -6.94 32.13 -23.11
CA ALA A 27 -8.10 31.23 -22.96
C ALA A 27 -7.72 29.74 -22.88
N ALA A 28 -6.59 29.32 -23.44
CA ALA A 28 -6.11 27.92 -23.34
C ALA A 28 -5.48 27.57 -22.01
N THR A 29 -5.04 28.55 -21.19
CA THR A 29 -4.43 28.30 -19.87
C THR A 29 -5.44 28.27 -18.73
N SER A 30 -6.72 28.61 -18.96
CA SER A 30 -7.74 28.64 -17.89
C SER A 30 -8.56 27.35 -17.75
N CYS A 31 -8.29 26.30 -18.54
CA CYS A 31 -8.93 24.99 -18.41
C CYS A 31 -8.00 23.90 -17.86
N ALA A 32 -6.93 24.24 -17.16
CA ALA A 32 -6.33 23.32 -16.24
C ALA A 32 -7.33 23.14 -15.07
N ASN A 33 -8.22 22.18 -15.25
CA ASN A 33 -9.06 21.67 -14.17
C ASN A 33 -8.09 21.18 -13.08
N ARG A 34 -7.73 22.03 -12.12
CA ARG A 34 -7.10 21.57 -10.89
C ARG A 34 -8.12 20.63 -10.28
N GLN A 35 -7.99 19.33 -10.55
CA GLN A 35 -8.61 18.35 -9.68
C GLN A 35 -8.17 18.76 -8.28
N LYS A 36 -9.12 19.27 -7.48
CA LYS A 36 -8.87 19.47 -6.06
C LYS A 36 -8.43 18.12 -5.55
N GLY A 37 -7.17 18.01 -5.10
CA GLY A 37 -6.67 16.81 -4.46
C GLY A 37 -7.62 16.43 -3.33
N VAL A 38 -7.76 15.14 -3.08
CA VAL A 38 -8.58 14.67 -1.97
C VAL A 38 -7.98 15.26 -0.69
N GLU A 39 -8.79 15.96 0.10
CA GLU A 39 -8.41 16.39 1.44
C GLU A 39 -8.39 15.15 2.35
N TYR A 40 -7.34 14.97 3.14
CA TYR A 40 -7.19 13.81 4.00
C TYR A 40 -7.68 14.10 5.41
N GLU A 41 -8.34 13.10 6.00
CA GLU A 41 -8.65 13.02 7.40
C GLU A 41 -7.66 12.09 8.08
N TYR A 42 -7.12 12.51 9.23
CA TYR A 42 -6.19 11.73 10.04
C TYR A 42 -6.86 11.39 11.37
N LEU A 43 -6.99 10.09 11.64
CA LEU A 43 -7.55 9.57 12.87
C LEU A 43 -6.42 8.99 13.72
N ARG A 44 -6.18 9.58 14.89
CA ARG A 44 -5.22 9.07 15.88
C ARG A 44 -5.97 8.57 17.10
N LEU A 45 -5.75 7.34 17.47
CA LEU A 45 -6.37 6.70 18.63
C LEU A 45 -5.34 5.83 19.33
N THR A 46 -5.58 5.55 20.61
CA THR A 46 -4.91 4.44 21.31
C THR A 46 -5.89 3.27 21.34
N VAL A 47 -5.53 2.17 20.70
CA VAL A 47 -6.36 0.96 20.60
C VAL A 47 -5.58 -0.22 21.20
N ASP A 48 -6.16 -0.90 22.20
CA ASP A 48 -5.50 -1.98 22.95
C ASP A 48 -4.12 -1.56 23.52
N GLY A 49 -4.01 -0.30 23.98
CA GLY A 49 -2.77 0.25 24.52
C GLY A 49 -1.69 0.57 23.48
N GLN A 50 -2.01 0.52 22.18
CA GLN A 50 -1.11 0.83 21.09
C GLN A 50 -1.52 2.13 20.38
N GLU A 51 -0.55 2.96 20.03
CA GLU A 51 -0.74 4.10 19.16
C GLU A 51 -1.16 3.63 17.76
N THR A 52 -2.11 4.35 17.16
CA THR A 52 -2.64 4.03 15.84
C THR A 52 -2.76 5.28 14.97
N LEU A 53 -2.62 5.10 13.66
CA LEU A 53 -2.88 6.13 12.67
C LEU A 53 -3.85 5.59 11.63
N GLY A 54 -4.93 6.33 11.38
CA GLY A 54 -5.83 6.12 10.25
C GLY A 54 -5.75 7.30 9.29
N ILE A 55 -5.78 7.03 7.99
CA ILE A 55 -5.81 8.03 6.92
C ILE A 55 -6.94 7.69 5.97
N ALA A 56 -7.83 8.63 5.74
CA ALA A 56 -8.97 8.48 4.83
C ALA A 56 -9.22 9.76 4.03
N GLY A 57 -9.96 9.68 2.94
CA GLY A 57 -10.44 10.85 2.23
C GLY A 57 -11.54 11.54 3.04
N LYS A 58 -11.35 12.80 3.39
CA LYS A 58 -12.32 13.62 4.11
C LYS A 58 -13.63 13.71 3.32
N ASP A 59 -14.75 13.55 4.02
CA ASP A 59 -16.09 13.60 3.43
C ASP A 59 -16.30 12.60 2.25
N LYS A 60 -15.54 11.50 2.23
CA LYS A 60 -15.68 10.43 1.25
C LYS A 60 -16.38 9.21 1.84
N LEU A 61 -17.18 8.55 1.02
CA LEU A 61 -17.67 7.21 1.36
C LEU A 61 -16.48 6.24 1.30
N ILE A 62 -16.18 5.61 2.42
CA ILE A 62 -15.09 4.64 2.50
C ILE A 62 -15.60 3.28 2.02
N ARG A 63 -14.94 2.74 1.02
CA ARG A 63 -15.28 1.45 0.38
C ARG A 63 -14.86 0.27 1.24
N ALA A 64 -13.63 0.35 1.76
CA ALA A 64 -13.07 -0.68 2.62
C ALA A 64 -11.96 -0.09 3.51
N VAL A 65 -11.63 -0.81 4.57
CA VAL A 65 -10.46 -0.54 5.42
C VAL A 65 -9.29 -1.40 4.94
N VAL A 66 -8.12 -0.79 4.78
CA VAL A 66 -6.84 -1.46 4.57
C VAL A 66 -6.08 -1.44 5.89
N ILE A 67 -5.89 -2.60 6.51
CA ILE A 67 -5.02 -2.73 7.69
C ILE A 67 -3.59 -2.85 7.20
N TYR A 68 -2.75 -1.88 7.55
CA TYR A 68 -1.34 -1.86 7.21
C TYR A 68 -0.50 -2.47 8.34
N PHE A 69 0.25 -3.50 8.00
CA PHE A 69 1.15 -4.23 8.91
C PHE A 69 2.58 -3.80 8.60
N HIS A 70 3.19 -3.02 9.48
CA HIS A 70 4.49 -2.39 9.27
C HIS A 70 5.68 -3.36 9.31
N ASP A 71 6.81 -2.96 8.73
CA ASP A 71 8.07 -3.71 8.75
C ASP A 71 8.82 -3.54 10.09
N ALA A 72 9.94 -4.26 10.21
CA ALA A 72 10.86 -4.18 11.35
C ALA A 72 11.52 -2.79 11.43
N GLY A 73 11.49 -2.21 12.62
CA GLY A 73 11.99 -0.85 12.88
C GLY A 73 10.95 0.24 12.66
N ASP A 74 9.77 -0.10 12.16
CA ASP A 74 8.68 0.83 11.87
C ASP A 74 7.62 0.86 12.97
N ASP A 75 6.62 1.73 12.78
CA ASP A 75 5.48 1.93 13.67
C ASP A 75 4.21 2.32 12.87
N GLU A 76 3.22 2.91 13.55
CA GLU A 76 1.98 3.37 12.95
C GLU A 76 2.16 4.46 11.87
N PHE A 77 3.31 5.13 11.82
CA PHE A 77 3.61 6.17 10.83
C PHE A 77 4.25 5.63 9.55
N ALA A 78 4.66 4.36 9.50
CA ALA A 78 5.35 3.75 8.35
C ALA A 78 4.67 4.05 7.01
N MET A 79 3.32 4.00 6.98
CA MET A 79 2.56 4.27 5.75
C MET A 79 2.69 5.71 5.20
N THR A 80 3.41 6.60 5.92
CA THR A 80 3.69 7.99 5.53
C THR A 80 5.15 8.38 5.72
N ALA A 81 6.02 7.44 6.09
CA ALA A 81 7.39 7.73 6.53
C ALA A 81 8.26 8.30 5.41
N ASP A 82 8.09 7.83 4.19
CA ASP A 82 8.85 8.25 3.01
C ASP A 82 7.99 8.29 1.75
N GLU A 83 8.58 8.70 0.61
CA GLU A 83 7.84 8.86 -0.65
C GLU A 83 7.21 7.56 -1.18
N PRO A 84 7.86 6.40 -1.21
CA PRO A 84 7.22 5.18 -1.69
C PRO A 84 5.98 4.80 -0.87
N HIS A 85 6.04 4.88 0.46
CA HIS A 85 4.93 4.58 1.35
C HIS A 85 3.81 5.61 1.22
N SER A 86 4.15 6.90 1.24
CA SER A 86 3.17 7.98 1.17
C SER A 86 2.46 8.03 -0.19
N ALA A 87 3.17 7.76 -1.29
CA ALA A 87 2.59 7.68 -2.63
C ALA A 87 1.59 6.51 -2.73
N MET A 88 1.96 5.32 -2.24
CA MET A 88 1.07 4.16 -2.21
C MET A 88 -0.17 4.41 -1.33
N THR A 89 0.02 4.96 -0.14
CA THR A 89 -1.08 5.32 0.77
C THR A 89 -2.01 6.34 0.13
N SER A 90 -1.45 7.36 -0.51
CA SER A 90 -2.23 8.37 -1.24
C SER A 90 -3.05 7.76 -2.37
N ALA A 91 -2.50 6.81 -3.14
CA ALA A 91 -3.24 6.11 -4.19
C ALA A 91 -4.45 5.37 -3.60
N LEU A 92 -4.28 4.64 -2.50
CA LEU A 92 -5.35 3.93 -1.80
C LEU A 92 -6.43 4.89 -1.29
N VAL A 93 -6.03 5.97 -0.59
CA VAL A 93 -6.97 6.95 -0.03
C VAL A 93 -7.75 7.68 -1.13
N ASN A 94 -7.07 8.06 -2.22
CA ASN A 94 -7.72 8.68 -3.37
C ASN A 94 -8.74 7.75 -4.05
N ALA A 95 -8.51 6.44 -4.00
CA ALA A 95 -9.43 5.42 -4.50
C ALA A 95 -10.60 5.10 -3.55
N GLY A 96 -10.66 5.74 -2.38
CA GLY A 96 -11.76 5.58 -1.40
C GLY A 96 -11.51 4.49 -0.36
N PHE A 97 -10.27 4.05 -0.15
CA PHE A 97 -9.93 3.20 0.98
C PHE A 97 -9.51 4.03 2.19
N ALA A 98 -9.80 3.55 3.39
CA ALA A 98 -9.15 4.05 4.61
C ALA A 98 -7.97 3.14 4.94
N VAL A 99 -6.78 3.71 5.13
CA VAL A 99 -5.58 2.96 5.52
C VAL A 99 -5.33 3.16 7.01
N VAL A 100 -5.19 2.08 7.76
CA VAL A 100 -5.00 2.14 9.22
C VAL A 100 -3.82 1.28 9.64
N ALA A 101 -2.98 1.83 10.49
CA ALA A 101 -1.82 1.15 11.07
C ALA A 101 -1.82 1.24 12.59
N SER A 102 -1.14 0.32 13.23
CA SER A 102 -0.89 0.29 14.67
C SER A 102 0.59 0.11 14.92
N LYS A 103 1.11 0.68 16.01
CA LYS A 103 2.46 0.36 16.50
C LYS A 103 2.64 -1.13 16.79
N ALA A 104 1.55 -1.84 17.09
CA ALA A 104 1.46 -3.30 17.17
C ALA A 104 2.57 -3.97 18.00
N SER A 105 3.03 -3.29 19.07
CA SER A 105 4.11 -3.72 19.93
C SER A 105 5.51 -3.71 19.26
N GLY A 106 5.69 -2.91 18.21
CA GLY A 106 6.97 -2.74 17.49
C GLY A 106 7.42 -4.03 16.80
N ASP A 107 8.70 -4.35 16.88
CA ASP A 107 9.31 -5.53 16.24
C ASP A 107 8.85 -6.85 16.88
N ALA A 108 7.55 -7.09 16.79
CA ALA A 108 6.89 -8.23 17.44
C ALA A 108 6.86 -9.50 16.58
N TRP A 109 7.33 -9.44 15.33
CA TRP A 109 7.50 -10.55 14.40
C TRP A 109 6.25 -11.46 14.30
N GLY A 110 5.08 -10.85 14.33
CA GLY A 110 3.81 -11.57 14.19
C GLY A 110 3.42 -12.41 15.41
N ASN A 111 3.88 -12.07 16.62
CA ASN A 111 3.43 -12.74 17.83
C ASN A 111 1.94 -12.49 18.11
N SER A 112 1.35 -13.23 19.05
CA SER A 112 -0.09 -13.15 19.33
C SER A 112 -0.54 -11.77 19.82
N VAL A 113 0.36 -11.00 20.43
CA VAL A 113 0.04 -9.64 20.91
C VAL A 113 -0.11 -8.69 19.72
N SER A 114 0.87 -8.67 18.80
CA SER A 114 0.77 -7.84 17.59
C SER A 114 -0.41 -8.22 16.70
N GLN A 115 -0.67 -9.52 16.54
CA GLN A 115 -1.86 -9.98 15.82
C GLN A 115 -3.15 -9.40 16.40
N ARG A 116 -3.31 -9.44 17.74
CA ARG A 116 -4.46 -8.87 18.43
C ARG A 116 -4.57 -7.36 18.22
N ASN A 117 -3.44 -6.63 18.31
CA ASN A 117 -3.42 -5.19 18.11
C ASN A 117 -3.91 -4.82 16.68
N TYR A 118 -3.45 -5.52 15.65
CA TYR A 118 -3.92 -5.32 14.27
C TYR A 118 -5.42 -5.64 14.09
N LEU A 119 -5.92 -6.71 14.71
CA LEU A 119 -7.35 -7.02 14.66
C LEU A 119 -8.19 -5.93 15.32
N TYR A 120 -7.75 -5.40 16.44
CA TYR A 120 -8.51 -4.37 17.15
C TYR A 120 -8.51 -3.05 16.40
N VAL A 121 -7.37 -2.61 15.83
CA VAL A 121 -7.37 -1.39 15.01
C VAL A 121 -8.23 -1.56 13.76
N GLY A 122 -8.15 -2.71 13.10
CA GLY A 122 -8.99 -3.00 11.93
C GLY A 122 -10.48 -3.03 12.25
N GLY A 123 -10.88 -3.67 13.36
CA GLY A 123 -12.27 -3.71 13.82
C GLY A 123 -12.79 -2.32 14.22
N THR A 124 -11.99 -1.53 14.93
CA THR A 124 -12.33 -0.15 15.30
C THR A 124 -12.51 0.72 14.06
N ALA A 125 -11.60 0.62 13.09
CA ALA A 125 -11.69 1.37 11.84
C ALA A 125 -12.89 0.94 11.00
N ALA A 126 -13.16 -0.36 10.86
CA ALA A 126 -14.31 -0.87 10.13
C ALA A 126 -15.63 -0.35 10.72
N GLN A 127 -15.73 -0.30 12.04
CA GLN A 127 -16.87 0.29 12.75
C GLN A 127 -16.98 1.81 12.53
N HIS A 128 -15.86 2.54 12.65
CA HIS A 128 -15.80 3.98 12.46
C HIS A 128 -16.25 4.38 11.05
N TYR A 129 -15.72 3.72 10.03
CA TYR A 129 -16.02 3.98 8.62
C TYR A 129 -17.27 3.25 8.11
N ARG A 130 -17.96 2.47 8.95
CA ARG A 130 -19.19 1.73 8.63
C ARG A 130 -19.05 0.84 7.40
N THR A 131 -17.96 0.09 7.31
CA THR A 131 -17.69 -0.88 6.25
C THR A 131 -17.39 -2.25 6.82
N GLU A 132 -17.84 -3.31 6.14
CA GLU A 132 -17.52 -4.70 6.48
C GLU A 132 -16.35 -5.25 5.65
N SER A 133 -15.91 -4.50 4.65
CA SER A 133 -14.83 -4.92 3.75
C SER A 133 -13.48 -4.50 4.31
N VAL A 134 -12.59 -5.48 4.47
CA VAL A 134 -11.23 -5.28 4.97
C VAL A 134 -10.24 -5.90 4.01
N PHE A 135 -9.12 -5.23 3.80
CA PHE A 135 -7.93 -5.75 3.12
C PHE A 135 -6.75 -5.76 4.09
N PHE A 136 -5.85 -6.71 3.90
CA PHE A 136 -4.55 -6.71 4.55
C PHE A 136 -3.50 -6.21 3.56
N LEU A 137 -2.65 -5.30 4.02
CA LEU A 137 -1.48 -4.82 3.32
C LEU A 137 -0.31 -4.88 4.28
N ALA A 138 0.68 -5.71 3.99
CA ALA A 138 1.81 -5.91 4.87
C ALA A 138 3.12 -5.48 4.21
N ASP A 139 4.08 -5.05 5.01
CA ASP A 139 5.44 -4.81 4.62
C ASP A 139 6.38 -5.71 5.43
N GLY A 140 7.38 -6.28 4.81
CA GLY A 140 8.44 -7.07 5.42
C GLY A 140 7.98 -8.02 6.52
N MET A 141 8.37 -7.71 7.75
CA MET A 141 8.03 -8.44 8.99
C MET A 141 6.52 -8.53 9.22
N GLY A 142 5.77 -7.48 8.88
CA GLY A 142 4.32 -7.41 9.08
C GLY A 142 3.55 -8.54 8.38
N ALA A 143 4.13 -9.10 7.32
CA ALA A 143 3.54 -10.21 6.58
C ALA A 143 3.36 -11.48 7.43
N ILE A 144 4.18 -11.68 8.47
CA ILE A 144 4.03 -12.82 9.40
C ILE A 144 2.73 -12.68 10.20
N ALA A 145 2.46 -11.48 10.75
CA ALA A 145 1.23 -11.22 11.49
C ALA A 145 0.00 -11.35 10.59
N ALA A 146 0.05 -10.73 9.40
CA ALA A 146 -1.04 -10.76 8.43
C ALA A 146 -1.37 -12.19 7.97
N ALA A 147 -0.34 -12.99 7.63
CA ALA A 147 -0.53 -14.38 7.20
C ALA A 147 -1.12 -15.24 8.33
N ASN A 148 -0.58 -15.15 9.55
CA ASN A 148 -1.09 -15.92 10.68
C ASN A 148 -2.55 -15.56 11.02
N LEU A 149 -2.90 -14.26 10.96
CA LEU A 149 -4.29 -13.83 11.14
C LEU A 149 -5.20 -14.36 10.04
N LEU A 150 -4.76 -14.29 8.79
CA LEU A 150 -5.55 -14.78 7.65
C LEU A 150 -5.80 -16.28 7.76
N ALA A 151 -4.79 -17.06 8.21
CA ALA A 151 -4.89 -18.50 8.41
C ALA A 151 -5.83 -18.90 9.56
N THR A 152 -5.89 -18.11 10.63
CA THR A 152 -6.77 -18.39 11.78
C THR A 152 -8.24 -18.03 11.55
N GLY A 153 -8.56 -17.33 10.46
CA GLY A 153 -9.90 -16.87 10.14
C GLY A 153 -10.30 -15.68 11.04
N PRO A 154 -9.87 -14.46 10.71
CA PRO A 154 -10.21 -13.28 11.50
C PRO A 154 -11.71 -13.02 11.50
N THR A 155 -12.21 -12.39 12.57
CA THR A 155 -13.63 -12.02 12.73
C THR A 155 -14.09 -10.98 11.69
N VAL A 156 -13.16 -10.25 11.09
CA VAL A 156 -13.44 -9.32 9.99
C VAL A 156 -13.35 -10.04 8.64
N ARG A 157 -14.20 -9.64 7.70
CA ARG A 157 -14.20 -10.22 6.35
C ARG A 157 -13.03 -9.68 5.54
N VAL A 158 -11.91 -10.42 5.49
CA VAL A 158 -10.75 -10.08 4.67
C VAL A 158 -11.00 -10.47 3.22
N ARG A 159 -11.03 -9.47 2.32
CA ARG A 159 -11.27 -9.60 0.89
C ARG A 159 -10.04 -9.99 0.09
N GLY A 160 -8.87 -9.58 0.56
CA GLY A 160 -7.59 -9.87 -0.07
C GLY A 160 -6.43 -9.50 0.83
N PHE A 161 -5.28 -10.13 0.56
CA PHE A 161 -4.04 -9.89 1.27
C PHE A 161 -2.94 -9.53 0.27
N ALA A 162 -2.42 -8.31 0.35
CA ALA A 162 -1.23 -7.87 -0.39
C ALA A 162 -0.03 -7.71 0.54
N ALA A 163 1.18 -7.96 0.03
CA ALA A 163 2.39 -7.75 0.81
C ALA A 163 3.56 -7.27 -0.06
N ILE A 164 4.40 -6.43 0.51
CA ILE A 164 5.58 -5.81 -0.09
C ILE A 164 6.81 -6.46 0.55
N ASN A 165 7.70 -7.02 -0.25
CA ASN A 165 8.89 -7.75 0.20
C ASN A 165 8.61 -8.60 1.46
N PRO A 166 7.58 -9.48 1.43
CA PRO A 166 7.10 -10.13 2.63
C PRO A 166 8.12 -11.11 3.23
N ILE A 167 8.25 -11.08 4.55
CA ILE A 167 8.91 -12.12 5.32
C ILE A 167 7.84 -13.11 5.77
N PHE A 168 7.88 -14.33 5.24
CA PHE A 168 6.98 -15.42 5.63
C PHE A 168 7.68 -16.54 6.37
N ASN A 169 9.02 -16.61 6.26
CA ASN A 169 9.78 -17.72 6.80
C ASN A 169 10.67 -17.26 7.97
N LEU A 170 10.18 -17.47 9.19
CA LEU A 170 10.91 -17.17 10.41
C LEU A 170 12.24 -17.93 10.56
N LYS A 171 12.44 -19.03 9.81
CA LYS A 171 13.68 -19.81 9.80
C LYS A 171 14.67 -19.36 8.71
N ALA A 172 14.29 -18.40 7.88
CA ALA A 172 15.12 -17.88 6.80
C ALA A 172 15.20 -16.33 6.85
N VAL A 173 15.09 -15.76 8.05
CA VAL A 173 15.32 -14.33 8.26
C VAL A 173 16.79 -13.99 8.06
N ALA A 174 17.07 -12.75 7.64
CA ALA A 174 18.44 -12.29 7.50
C ALA A 174 19.18 -12.25 8.86
N PRO A 175 20.52 -12.40 8.89
CA PRO A 175 21.29 -12.52 10.12
C PRO A 175 21.05 -11.41 11.16
N GLN A 176 20.79 -10.17 10.69
CA GLN A 176 20.50 -9.03 11.57
C GLN A 176 19.21 -9.22 12.40
N TYR A 177 18.29 -10.09 11.98
CA TYR A 177 17.01 -10.32 12.65
C TYR A 177 17.00 -11.58 13.53
N GLU A 178 17.96 -12.49 13.37
CA GLU A 178 17.98 -13.79 14.04
C GLU A 178 17.88 -13.67 15.58
N SER A 179 18.64 -12.75 16.18
CA SER A 179 18.63 -12.56 17.63
C SER A 179 17.28 -12.05 18.15
N THR A 180 16.62 -11.17 17.38
CA THR A 180 15.29 -10.65 17.74
C THR A 180 14.23 -11.74 17.61
N VAL A 181 14.24 -12.50 16.53
CA VAL A 181 13.33 -13.64 16.33
C VAL A 181 13.52 -14.70 17.42
N ALA A 182 14.78 -15.05 17.77
CA ALA A 182 15.07 -16.04 18.81
C ALA A 182 14.61 -15.59 20.21
N ARG A 183 14.65 -14.28 20.49
CA ARG A 183 14.14 -13.72 21.74
C ARG A 183 12.61 -13.78 21.83
N ILE A 184 11.91 -13.57 20.71
CA ILE A 184 10.44 -13.59 20.65
C ILE A 184 9.91 -15.02 20.59
N TYR A 185 10.59 -15.87 19.84
CA TYR A 185 10.21 -17.27 19.62
C TYR A 185 11.33 -18.21 20.07
N PRO A 186 11.29 -18.73 21.30
CA PRO A 186 12.13 -19.86 21.65
C PRO A 186 11.97 -20.98 20.61
N SER A 187 13.05 -21.64 20.25
CA SER A 187 13.15 -22.57 19.09
C SER A 187 12.02 -23.62 19.05
N ALA A 188 11.51 -24.06 20.19
CA ALA A 188 10.40 -25.01 20.28
C ALA A 188 9.04 -24.43 19.85
N SER A 189 8.87 -23.10 19.84
CA SER A 189 7.60 -22.44 19.53
C SER A 189 7.52 -21.84 18.13
N ILE A 190 8.66 -21.75 17.43
CA ILE A 190 8.75 -21.06 16.13
C ILE A 190 7.86 -21.73 15.06
N GLY A 191 7.77 -23.07 15.07
CA GLY A 191 7.05 -23.83 14.02
C GLY A 191 5.59 -23.45 13.90
N SER A 192 4.87 -23.35 15.02
CA SER A 192 3.44 -22.99 15.02
C SER A 192 3.16 -21.51 14.68
N LYS A 193 4.21 -20.69 14.59
CA LYS A 193 4.12 -19.26 14.31
C LYS A 193 4.76 -18.88 12.97
N ASN A 194 5.44 -19.82 12.36
CA ASN A 194 6.03 -19.65 11.03
C ASN A 194 4.98 -19.89 9.94
N PRO A 195 4.55 -18.87 9.16
CA PRO A 195 3.57 -19.08 8.11
C PRO A 195 3.95 -20.20 7.12
N MET A 196 5.25 -20.39 6.89
CA MET A 196 5.75 -21.45 6.00
C MET A 196 5.56 -22.86 6.53
N GLU A 197 5.23 -23.05 7.80
CA GLU A 197 4.99 -24.38 8.41
C GLU A 197 3.52 -24.68 8.64
N LEU A 198 2.63 -23.75 8.29
CA LEU A 198 1.19 -23.97 8.36
C LEU A 198 0.74 -25.08 7.38
N PRO A 199 -0.40 -25.75 7.66
CA PRO A 199 -0.95 -26.74 6.77
C PRO A 199 -1.20 -26.18 5.34
N PRO A 200 -1.06 -26.96 4.28
CA PRO A 200 -1.29 -26.50 2.90
C PRO A 200 -2.67 -25.88 2.67
N THR A 201 -3.64 -26.21 3.50
CA THR A 201 -5.02 -25.70 3.43
C THR A 201 -5.25 -24.42 4.26
N ALA A 202 -4.24 -23.91 4.96
CA ALA A 202 -4.35 -22.75 5.86
C ALA A 202 -4.90 -21.50 5.15
N PHE A 203 -4.60 -21.36 3.85
CA PHE A 203 -5.01 -20.21 3.05
C PHE A 203 -6.01 -20.58 1.96
N LYS A 204 -6.74 -21.70 2.12
CA LYS A 204 -7.67 -22.18 1.12
C LYS A 204 -8.70 -21.10 0.72
N PHE A 205 -8.86 -20.88 -0.60
CA PHE A 205 -9.73 -19.88 -1.20
C PHE A 205 -9.40 -18.43 -0.86
N ARG A 206 -8.15 -18.13 -0.48
CA ARG A 206 -7.68 -16.76 -0.27
C ARG A 206 -7.06 -16.20 -1.55
N ASP A 207 -7.33 -14.91 -1.82
CA ASP A 207 -6.69 -14.14 -2.87
C ASP A 207 -5.55 -13.33 -2.27
N MET A 208 -4.32 -13.50 -2.84
CA MET A 208 -3.10 -12.86 -2.33
C MET A 208 -2.25 -12.32 -3.47
N ARG A 209 -1.60 -11.19 -3.23
CA ARG A 209 -0.69 -10.55 -4.18
C ARG A 209 0.57 -10.05 -3.48
N PHE A 210 1.73 -10.50 -3.94
CA PHE A 210 3.00 -10.15 -3.33
C PHE A 210 3.85 -9.39 -4.33
N TYR A 211 4.39 -8.25 -3.91
CA TYR A 211 5.38 -7.48 -4.62
C TYR A 211 6.74 -7.81 -4.03
N SER A 212 7.66 -8.31 -4.82
CA SER A 212 8.93 -8.81 -4.30
C SER A 212 10.08 -8.40 -5.21
N ASN A 213 11.12 -7.80 -4.63
CA ASN A 213 12.37 -7.56 -5.33
C ASN A 213 13.15 -8.89 -5.41
N PRO A 214 13.37 -9.45 -6.62
CA PRO A 214 14.06 -10.73 -6.76
C PRO A 214 15.53 -10.68 -6.31
N ASP A 215 16.13 -9.50 -6.30
CA ASP A 215 17.54 -9.28 -5.97
C ASP A 215 17.74 -8.68 -4.55
N ASP A 216 16.69 -8.68 -3.72
CA ASP A 216 16.81 -8.22 -2.32
C ASP A 216 17.69 -9.21 -1.53
N PRO A 217 18.85 -8.74 -0.99
CA PRO A 217 19.74 -9.62 -0.24
C PRO A 217 19.23 -9.90 1.19
N VAL A 218 18.30 -9.09 1.69
CA VAL A 218 17.74 -9.19 3.06
C VAL A 218 16.48 -10.03 3.06
N VAL A 219 15.53 -9.74 2.17
CA VAL A 219 14.28 -10.48 2.06
C VAL A 219 14.27 -11.28 0.76
N ARG A 220 14.95 -12.42 0.80
CA ARG A 220 15.06 -13.30 -0.36
C ARG A 220 13.71 -13.81 -0.82
N SER A 221 13.33 -13.49 -2.04
CA SER A 221 12.05 -13.88 -2.65
C SER A 221 11.90 -15.41 -2.75
N ASP A 222 12.98 -16.14 -3.03
CA ASP A 222 13.00 -17.60 -3.13
C ASP A 222 12.77 -18.32 -1.79
N ALA A 223 13.03 -17.66 -0.66
CA ALA A 223 12.77 -18.18 0.67
C ALA A 223 11.44 -17.66 1.28
N ASN A 224 10.81 -16.67 0.67
CA ASN A 224 9.62 -15.97 1.18
C ASN A 224 8.48 -15.94 0.14
N ALA A 225 8.31 -14.87 -0.63
CA ALA A 225 7.17 -14.68 -1.53
C ALA A 225 6.97 -15.84 -2.52
N ARG A 226 8.02 -16.25 -3.23
CA ARG A 226 7.96 -17.35 -4.20
C ARG A 226 7.80 -18.71 -3.55
N ALA A 227 8.49 -18.94 -2.43
CA ALA A 227 8.34 -20.19 -1.68
C ALA A 227 6.93 -20.34 -1.10
N PHE A 228 6.35 -19.23 -0.60
CA PHE A 228 4.98 -19.20 -0.11
C PHE A 228 3.97 -19.49 -1.23
N ALA A 229 4.14 -18.83 -2.38
CA ALA A 229 3.28 -19.06 -3.54
C ALA A 229 3.38 -20.51 -4.04
N ALA A 230 4.58 -21.08 -4.10
CA ALA A 230 4.78 -22.49 -4.47
C ALA A 230 4.10 -23.45 -3.50
N ARG A 231 4.14 -23.15 -2.18
CA ARG A 231 3.57 -24.03 -1.15
C ARG A 231 2.04 -23.99 -1.10
N PHE A 232 1.43 -22.81 -1.25
CA PHE A 232 0.00 -22.62 -1.01
C PHE A 232 -0.82 -22.35 -2.28
N GLY A 233 -0.18 -22.13 -3.43
CA GLY A 233 -0.84 -21.75 -4.68
C GLY A 233 -1.78 -22.81 -5.25
N SER A 234 -1.68 -24.06 -4.82
CA SER A 234 -2.60 -25.13 -5.25
C SER A 234 -3.99 -24.99 -4.63
N THR A 235 -4.13 -24.27 -3.51
CA THR A 235 -5.38 -24.10 -2.76
C THR A 235 -5.86 -22.64 -2.67
N SER A 236 -4.99 -21.70 -3.09
CA SER A 236 -5.18 -20.25 -2.98
C SER A 236 -4.85 -19.57 -4.31
N SER A 237 -5.42 -18.41 -4.57
CA SER A 237 -5.03 -17.56 -5.69
C SER A 237 -3.90 -16.63 -5.27
N ILE A 238 -2.66 -16.95 -5.67
CA ILE A 238 -1.48 -16.16 -5.28
C ILE A 238 -0.75 -15.66 -6.51
N SER A 239 -0.56 -14.35 -6.62
CA SER A 239 0.31 -13.73 -7.64
C SER A 239 1.54 -13.12 -7.00
N VAL A 240 2.71 -13.33 -7.61
CA VAL A 240 3.96 -12.66 -7.25
C VAL A 240 4.34 -11.72 -8.38
N VAL A 241 4.52 -10.44 -8.05
CA VAL A 241 4.93 -9.38 -8.97
C VAL A 241 6.40 -9.07 -8.69
N ASP A 242 7.24 -9.27 -9.69
CA ASP A 242 8.65 -8.90 -9.56
C ASP A 242 8.82 -7.38 -9.69
N CYS A 243 9.43 -6.78 -8.68
CA CYS A 243 9.75 -5.36 -8.67
C CYS A 243 11.05 -5.09 -9.46
N ALA A 244 11.22 -3.87 -9.97
CA ALA A 244 12.41 -3.51 -10.73
C ALA A 244 13.63 -3.35 -9.79
N SER A 245 14.59 -4.27 -9.89
CA SER A 245 15.78 -4.33 -9.03
C SER A 245 16.61 -3.05 -9.03
N LYS A 246 16.67 -2.34 -10.16
CA LYS A 246 17.46 -1.10 -10.29
C LYS A 246 17.01 0.03 -9.35
N ASP A 247 15.74 0.03 -8.95
CA ASP A 247 15.16 1.03 -8.07
C ASP A 247 15.02 0.51 -6.62
N GLY A 248 15.65 -0.64 -6.34
CA GLY A 248 15.60 -1.29 -5.02
C GLY A 248 14.17 -1.65 -4.61
N ASN A 249 13.93 -1.63 -3.30
CA ASN A 249 12.62 -2.00 -2.75
C ASN A 249 11.54 -0.94 -3.00
N ALA A 250 11.92 0.33 -3.28
CA ALA A 250 10.97 1.39 -3.58
C ALA A 250 10.04 1.06 -4.75
N SER A 251 10.52 0.31 -5.75
CA SER A 251 9.72 -0.13 -6.89
C SER A 251 8.60 -1.13 -6.56
N CYS A 252 8.60 -1.68 -5.34
CA CYS A 252 7.57 -2.62 -4.88
C CYS A 252 6.30 -1.91 -4.35
N TYR A 253 6.36 -0.62 -4.06
CA TYR A 253 5.23 0.15 -3.55
C TYR A 253 4.33 0.63 -4.70
N GLN A 254 3.69 -0.32 -5.38
CA GLN A 254 2.92 -0.09 -6.61
C GLN A 254 1.46 0.28 -6.30
N GLY A 255 1.23 1.51 -5.84
CA GLY A 255 -0.07 1.98 -5.40
C GLY A 255 -1.21 1.80 -6.41
N ASP A 256 -0.99 2.17 -7.67
CA ASP A 256 -2.01 2.07 -8.73
C ASP A 256 -2.39 0.61 -9.04
N ASP A 257 -1.40 -0.30 -9.09
CA ASP A 257 -1.66 -1.72 -9.31
C ASP A 257 -2.38 -2.35 -8.11
N LEU A 258 -2.00 -1.96 -6.90
CA LEU A 258 -2.65 -2.38 -5.66
C LEU A 258 -4.12 -1.93 -5.60
N VAL A 259 -4.40 -0.67 -5.93
CA VAL A 259 -5.76 -0.13 -6.02
C VAL A 259 -6.61 -0.92 -7.02
N LYS A 260 -6.07 -1.18 -8.21
CA LYS A 260 -6.75 -1.97 -9.24
C LYS A 260 -7.05 -3.37 -8.73
N TRP A 261 -6.06 -4.04 -8.12
CA TRP A 261 -6.24 -5.39 -7.60
C TRP A 261 -7.27 -5.45 -6.46
N PHE A 262 -7.24 -4.53 -5.50
CA PHE A 262 -8.25 -4.45 -4.44
C PHE A 262 -9.66 -4.24 -5.01
N ALA A 263 -9.81 -3.35 -5.99
CA ALA A 263 -11.10 -3.11 -6.66
C ALA A 263 -11.61 -4.36 -7.40
N GLU A 264 -10.75 -5.23 -7.89
CA GLU A 264 -11.14 -6.52 -8.49
C GLU A 264 -11.62 -7.50 -7.42
N GLN A 265 -10.96 -7.56 -6.25
CA GLN A 265 -11.37 -8.43 -5.15
C GLN A 265 -12.73 -8.03 -4.55
N GLU A 266 -13.05 -6.75 -4.49
CA GLU A 266 -14.38 -6.29 -4.04
C GLU A 266 -15.52 -6.83 -4.90
N LYS A 267 -15.29 -7.01 -6.21
CA LYS A 267 -16.31 -7.49 -7.16
C LYS A 267 -16.56 -8.99 -7.08
N ARG A 268 -15.66 -9.77 -6.49
CA ARG A 268 -15.72 -11.24 -6.40
C ARG A 268 -16.54 -11.75 -5.21
N SER A 269 -17.22 -10.88 -4.52
CA SER A 269 -17.96 -11.18 -3.27
C SER A 269 -19.42 -11.58 -3.49
#